data_9b61e7da8f991b2f7867560c8d033b80
#
_entry.id   9b61e7da8f991b2f7867560c8d033b80
#
_cell.length_a   1.000
_cell.length_b   1.000
_cell.length_c   1.000
_cell.angle_alpha   90.00
_cell.angle_beta   90.00
_cell.angle_gamma   90.00
#
_symmetry.space_group_name_H-M   'P 1'
#
loop_
_entity.id
_entity.type
_entity.pdbx_description
1 polymer ?
#
loop_
_entity_poly.entity_id
_entity_poly.type
_entity_poly.pdbx_seq_one_letter_code
_entity_poly.pdbx_strand_id
1 'polypeptide(L)'
;MNVELGISTFGETTPLEKTGKAISHDQRIRDLVDEIVLADKLGIDAYAIGEHHRKDFAVSAPEIVLAMAASKTKQIHLSSATNNLPTINSIRVYEQYATMDTIAPGRIEIMAGRGSFTEAFDLFGYDLNDYNDLFKEKLDMLLAINKNEILNWPGGKFTPKVDHTGIYPRPEKPLPISLATGGSPASTIRAAEMGLPIVYAIIGGKMEHFAPLIKLYKAVAERTGQDLSKMPIAAHSWG
;
A
#
# COMPACT_ATOMS: atom_id res chain seq x y z
N MET A 1 3.01 21.32 -13.06
CA MET A 1 3.16 20.07 -12.28
C MET A 1 2.03 20.10 -11.27
N ASN A 2 1.06 19.21 -11.36
CA ASN A 2 0.03 19.09 -10.32
C ASN A 2 0.66 18.32 -9.16
N VAL A 3 0.53 18.87 -7.96
CA VAL A 3 0.95 18.21 -6.71
C VAL A 3 -0.33 17.78 -6.03
N GLU A 4 -0.45 16.50 -5.74
CA GLU A 4 -1.53 15.92 -4.95
C GLU A 4 -1.12 15.89 -3.49
N LEU A 5 -2.05 16.20 -2.59
CA LEU A 5 -1.85 16.20 -1.15
C LEU A 5 -2.62 15.06 -0.52
N GLY A 6 -1.93 14.25 0.27
CA GLY A 6 -2.52 13.14 0.98
C GLY A 6 -2.24 13.18 2.48
N ILE A 7 -3.07 12.47 3.21
CA ILE A 7 -2.88 12.17 4.63
C ILE A 7 -2.63 10.67 4.75
N SER A 8 -1.71 10.29 5.65
CA SER A 8 -1.58 8.90 6.04
C SER A 8 -1.43 8.75 7.54
N THR A 9 -1.90 7.61 8.06
CA THR A 9 -1.81 7.28 9.47
C THR A 9 -1.59 5.78 9.65
N PHE A 10 -1.01 5.41 10.76
CA PHE A 10 -0.88 3.99 11.16
C PHE A 10 -2.00 3.56 12.12
N GLY A 11 -2.94 4.46 12.44
CA GLY A 11 -4.04 4.17 13.36
C GLY A 11 -3.57 4.01 14.80
N GLU A 12 -2.61 4.83 15.23
CA GLU A 12 -2.02 4.80 16.57
C GLU A 12 -3.07 5.07 17.65
N THR A 13 -2.90 4.37 18.78
CA THR A 13 -3.69 4.56 20.01
C THR A 13 -2.85 5.16 21.12
N THR A 14 -1.79 5.89 20.77
CA THR A 14 -0.87 6.52 21.70
C THR A 14 -1.60 7.42 22.70
N PRO A 15 -1.23 7.42 23.98
CA PRO A 15 -1.86 8.29 24.98
C PRO A 15 -1.76 9.76 24.59
N LEU A 16 -2.89 10.45 24.67
CA LEU A 16 -2.95 11.89 24.46
C LEU A 16 -2.16 12.60 25.57
N GLU A 17 -1.27 13.52 25.21
CA GLU A 17 -0.44 14.30 26.17
C GLU A 17 -1.28 14.95 27.28
N LYS A 18 -2.46 15.50 26.93
CA LYS A 18 -3.34 16.20 27.86
C LYS A 18 -4.01 15.29 28.91
N THR A 19 -4.24 14.04 28.61
CA THR A 19 -5.03 13.14 29.46
C THR A 19 -4.28 11.92 29.95
N GLY A 20 -3.15 11.57 29.35
CA GLY A 20 -2.38 10.36 29.60
C GLY A 20 -3.14 9.06 29.25
N LYS A 21 -4.34 9.15 28.66
CA LYS A 21 -5.17 8.00 28.30
C LYS A 21 -5.03 7.67 26.82
N ALA A 22 -4.77 6.39 26.53
CA ALA A 22 -4.85 5.86 25.19
C ALA A 22 -6.32 5.83 24.73
N ILE A 23 -6.54 6.12 23.44
CA ILE A 23 -7.83 5.90 22.81
C ILE A 23 -8.07 4.39 22.64
N SER A 24 -9.31 3.92 22.74
CA SER A 24 -9.63 2.52 22.48
C SER A 24 -9.60 2.20 20.97
N HIS A 25 -9.33 0.94 20.61
CA HIS A 25 -9.27 0.51 19.21
C HIS A 25 -10.59 0.79 18.47
N ASP A 26 -11.72 0.50 19.12
CA ASP A 26 -13.06 0.72 18.54
C ASP A 26 -13.34 2.20 18.27
N GLN A 27 -12.93 3.09 19.20
CA GLN A 27 -13.07 4.53 18.99
C GLN A 27 -12.13 5.01 17.89
N ARG A 28 -10.86 4.57 17.89
CA ARG A 28 -9.88 4.97 16.87
C ARG A 28 -10.30 4.59 15.46
N ILE A 29 -10.89 3.39 15.27
CA ILE A 29 -11.40 2.96 13.97
C ILE A 29 -12.57 3.83 13.52
N ARG A 30 -13.51 4.20 14.42
CA ARG A 30 -14.59 5.14 14.09
C ARG A 30 -14.06 6.50 13.70
N ASP A 31 -13.10 7.02 14.47
CA ASP A 31 -12.48 8.32 14.20
C ASP A 31 -11.77 8.31 12.83
N LEU A 32 -11.08 7.22 12.48
CA LEU A 32 -10.44 7.08 11.17
C LEU A 32 -11.42 7.20 10.01
N VAL A 33 -12.57 6.56 10.11
CA VAL A 33 -13.61 6.68 9.06
C VAL A 33 -14.12 8.12 8.96
N ASP A 34 -14.33 8.77 10.11
CA ASP A 34 -14.81 10.16 10.13
C ASP A 34 -13.72 11.14 9.65
N GLU A 35 -12.46 10.92 9.97
CA GLU A 35 -11.30 11.66 9.44
C GLU A 35 -11.24 11.59 7.91
N ILE A 36 -11.39 10.39 7.33
CA ILE A 36 -11.37 10.20 5.87
C ILE A 36 -12.56 10.93 5.22
N VAL A 37 -13.76 10.84 5.81
CA VAL A 37 -14.93 11.55 5.32
C VAL A 37 -14.74 13.06 5.39
N LEU A 38 -14.10 13.57 6.44
CA LEU A 38 -13.76 14.98 6.56
C LEU A 38 -12.72 15.39 5.50
N ALA A 39 -11.66 14.59 5.30
CA ALA A 39 -10.64 14.84 4.29
C ALA A 39 -11.25 14.92 2.88
N ASP A 40 -12.16 14.01 2.54
CA ASP A 40 -12.91 14.03 1.27
C ASP A 40 -13.70 15.34 1.09
N LYS A 41 -14.41 15.78 2.13
CA LYS A 41 -15.18 17.05 2.10
C LYS A 41 -14.30 18.28 1.95
N LEU A 42 -13.08 18.23 2.47
CA LEU A 42 -12.10 19.34 2.40
C LEU A 42 -11.30 19.33 1.10
N GLY A 43 -11.49 18.34 0.23
CA GLY A 43 -10.81 18.25 -1.06
C GLY A 43 -9.36 17.77 -0.95
N ILE A 44 -9.01 16.99 0.07
CA ILE A 44 -7.73 16.27 0.14
C ILE A 44 -7.76 15.16 -0.92
N ASP A 45 -6.65 15.02 -1.66
CA ASP A 45 -6.59 14.14 -2.83
C ASP A 45 -6.52 12.66 -2.44
N ALA A 46 -5.81 12.31 -1.36
CA ALA A 46 -5.58 10.92 -0.98
C ALA A 46 -5.58 10.69 0.54
N TYR A 47 -5.99 9.50 0.96
CA TYR A 47 -5.85 9.04 2.34
C TYR A 47 -5.35 7.60 2.37
N ALA A 48 -4.34 7.33 3.20
CA ALA A 48 -3.73 6.02 3.28
C ALA A 48 -3.64 5.53 4.74
N ILE A 49 -3.86 4.22 4.94
CA ILE A 49 -3.83 3.60 6.28
C ILE A 49 -2.78 2.50 6.32
N GLY A 50 -1.91 2.54 7.34
CA GLY A 50 -0.92 1.51 7.61
C GLY A 50 -1.51 0.25 8.25
N GLU A 51 -0.79 -0.87 8.12
CA GLU A 51 -1.12 -2.16 8.71
C GLU A 51 -0.12 -2.48 9.82
N HIS A 52 -0.62 -2.69 11.05
CA HIS A 52 0.19 -3.06 12.19
C HIS A 52 -0.53 -4.06 13.09
N HIS A 53 0.21 -5.06 13.57
CA HIS A 53 -0.31 -6.15 14.43
C HIS A 53 0.19 -6.01 15.87
N ARG A 54 0.03 -4.79 16.45
CA ARG A 54 0.48 -4.44 17.78
C ARG A 54 -0.64 -3.77 18.57
N LYS A 55 -0.57 -3.87 19.90
CA LYS A 55 -1.59 -3.30 20.82
C LYS A 55 -1.70 -1.77 20.78
N ASP A 56 -0.65 -1.09 20.31
CA ASP A 56 -0.56 0.37 20.22
C ASP A 56 -1.06 0.92 18.87
N PHE A 57 -1.59 0.04 18.00
CA PHE A 57 -2.23 0.38 16.74
C PHE A 57 -3.61 -0.26 16.63
N ALA A 58 -4.60 0.48 16.14
CA ALA A 58 -5.96 -0.03 16.01
C ALA A 58 -6.20 -0.82 14.71
N VAL A 59 -5.32 -0.65 13.70
CA VAL A 59 -5.57 -1.16 12.35
C VAL A 59 -4.62 -2.30 12.00
N SER A 60 -5.17 -3.51 11.96
CA SER A 60 -4.52 -4.72 11.44
C SER A 60 -5.07 -5.20 10.10
N ALA A 61 -6.19 -4.62 9.65
CA ALA A 61 -6.85 -4.92 8.38
C ALA A 61 -7.31 -3.60 7.74
N PRO A 62 -6.38 -2.83 7.14
CA PRO A 62 -6.68 -1.51 6.59
C PRO A 62 -7.75 -1.54 5.53
N GLU A 63 -7.84 -2.60 4.73
CA GLU A 63 -8.85 -2.77 3.68
C GLU A 63 -10.29 -2.73 4.21
N ILE A 64 -10.52 -3.17 5.45
CA ILE A 64 -11.86 -3.12 6.06
C ILE A 64 -12.25 -1.67 6.40
N VAL A 65 -11.31 -0.90 6.98
CA VAL A 65 -11.53 0.51 7.31
C VAL A 65 -11.67 1.34 6.03
N LEU A 66 -10.85 1.08 5.03
CA LEU A 66 -10.91 1.73 3.73
C LEU A 66 -12.23 1.44 3.01
N ALA A 67 -12.75 0.22 3.08
CA ALA A 67 -14.06 -0.14 2.50
C ALA A 67 -15.21 0.62 3.17
N MET A 68 -15.19 0.77 4.50
CA MET A 68 -16.17 1.60 5.21
C MET A 68 -16.11 3.06 4.78
N ALA A 69 -14.92 3.63 4.61
CA ALA A 69 -14.73 4.99 4.15
C ALA A 69 -15.12 5.16 2.68
N ALA A 70 -14.78 4.21 1.81
CA ALA A 70 -15.09 4.21 0.39
C ALA A 70 -16.60 4.41 0.13
N SER A 71 -17.43 3.76 0.95
CA SER A 71 -18.90 3.88 0.84
C SER A 71 -19.46 5.25 1.27
N LYS A 72 -18.68 6.06 2.00
CA LYS A 72 -19.07 7.35 2.57
C LYS A 72 -18.42 8.56 1.88
N THR A 73 -17.48 8.32 0.98
CA THR A 73 -16.67 9.34 0.29
C THR A 73 -16.97 9.36 -1.21
N LYS A 74 -16.58 10.44 -1.91
CA LYS A 74 -16.92 10.65 -3.32
C LYS A 74 -15.72 10.83 -4.23
N GLN A 75 -14.64 11.43 -3.77
CA GLN A 75 -13.51 11.86 -4.62
C GLN A 75 -12.14 11.45 -4.09
N ILE A 76 -11.96 11.32 -2.77
CA ILE A 76 -10.66 10.99 -2.18
C ILE A 76 -10.16 9.62 -2.62
N HIS A 77 -8.89 9.53 -3.02
CA HIS A 77 -8.22 8.28 -3.30
C HIS A 77 -7.85 7.55 -2.00
N LEU A 78 -8.05 6.24 -1.98
CA LEU A 78 -7.89 5.41 -0.78
C LEU A 78 -6.84 4.33 -1.03
N SER A 79 -5.88 4.22 -0.12
CA SER A 79 -4.79 3.26 -0.22
C SER A 79 -4.38 2.69 1.13
N SER A 80 -3.72 1.54 1.13
CA SER A 80 -2.92 1.12 2.29
C SER A 80 -1.61 1.92 2.38
N ALA A 81 -0.99 1.99 3.57
CA ALA A 81 0.32 2.62 3.73
C ALA A 81 1.21 1.87 4.75
N THR A 82 1.53 0.60 4.50
CA THR A 82 1.41 -0.19 3.29
C THR A 82 0.60 -1.46 3.50
N ASN A 83 0.31 -2.18 2.42
CA ASN A 83 -0.09 -3.57 2.51
C ASN A 83 1.17 -4.42 2.74
N ASN A 84 1.23 -5.18 3.83
CA ASN A 84 2.39 -6.00 4.20
C ASN A 84 2.44 -7.28 3.35
N LEU A 85 2.74 -7.12 2.08
CA LEU A 85 2.65 -8.19 1.08
C LEU A 85 3.40 -9.49 1.44
N PRO A 86 4.56 -9.49 2.14
CA PRO A 86 5.22 -10.72 2.56
C PRO A 86 4.35 -11.66 3.39
N THR A 87 3.45 -11.13 4.21
CA THR A 87 2.69 -11.92 5.19
C THR A 87 1.23 -12.16 4.80
N ILE A 88 0.79 -11.63 3.64
CA ILE A 88 -0.57 -11.79 3.13
C ILE A 88 -0.58 -12.57 1.80
N ASN A 89 -1.73 -13.14 1.43
CA ASN A 89 -1.93 -13.83 0.18
C ASN A 89 -2.24 -12.85 -0.95
N SER A 90 -1.49 -12.90 -2.07
CA SER A 90 -1.63 -11.95 -3.19
C SER A 90 -3.00 -12.00 -3.87
N ILE A 91 -3.62 -13.19 -3.96
CA ILE A 91 -4.97 -13.34 -4.51
C ILE A 91 -5.96 -12.60 -3.60
N ARG A 92 -5.86 -12.79 -2.29
CA ARG A 92 -6.75 -12.15 -1.32
C ARG A 92 -6.61 -10.63 -1.33
N VAL A 93 -5.39 -10.11 -1.39
CA VAL A 93 -5.15 -8.65 -1.54
C VAL A 93 -5.87 -8.14 -2.78
N TYR A 94 -5.65 -8.78 -3.92
CA TYR A 94 -6.30 -8.34 -5.16
C TYR A 94 -7.83 -8.35 -5.04
N GLU A 95 -8.43 -9.44 -4.55
CA GLU A 95 -9.88 -9.58 -4.39
C GLU A 95 -10.48 -8.51 -3.47
N GLN A 96 -9.80 -8.19 -2.36
CA GLN A 96 -10.24 -7.17 -1.40
C GLN A 96 -10.27 -5.79 -2.04
N TYR A 97 -9.17 -5.39 -2.71
CA TYR A 97 -9.08 -4.08 -3.34
C TYR A 97 -9.95 -3.97 -4.59
N ALA A 98 -10.06 -5.04 -5.38
CA ALA A 98 -11.00 -5.10 -6.49
C ALA A 98 -12.46 -5.00 -6.03
N THR A 99 -12.80 -5.61 -4.90
CA THR A 99 -14.14 -5.47 -4.28
C THR A 99 -14.39 -4.02 -3.83
N MET A 100 -13.41 -3.37 -3.22
CA MET A 100 -13.54 -1.96 -2.85
C MET A 100 -13.73 -1.06 -4.08
N ASP A 101 -13.04 -1.35 -5.18
CA ASP A 101 -13.16 -0.57 -6.41
C ASP A 101 -14.57 -0.64 -7.01
N THR A 102 -15.34 -1.70 -6.77
CA THR A 102 -16.75 -1.77 -7.20
C THR A 102 -17.64 -0.72 -6.50
N ILE A 103 -17.26 -0.29 -5.29
CA ILE A 103 -17.96 0.73 -4.51
C ILE A 103 -17.42 2.13 -4.83
N ALA A 104 -16.12 2.24 -5.09
CA ALA A 104 -15.39 3.48 -5.31
C ALA A 104 -14.54 3.42 -6.59
N PRO A 105 -15.16 3.31 -7.78
CA PRO A 105 -14.45 3.04 -9.02
C PRO A 105 -13.35 4.06 -9.32
N GLY A 106 -12.13 3.57 -9.57
CA GLY A 106 -10.97 4.38 -9.92
C GLY A 106 -10.34 5.18 -8.78
N ARG A 107 -10.79 4.98 -7.53
CA ARG A 107 -10.27 5.67 -6.33
C ARG A 107 -9.45 4.76 -5.41
N ILE A 108 -9.28 3.50 -5.77
CA ILE A 108 -8.64 2.49 -4.93
C ILE A 108 -7.26 2.15 -5.46
N GLU A 109 -6.26 2.20 -4.59
CA GLU A 109 -4.86 1.87 -4.91
C GLU A 109 -4.31 0.83 -3.92
N ILE A 110 -3.42 -0.06 -4.41
CA ILE A 110 -2.64 -0.98 -3.58
C ILE A 110 -1.22 -0.41 -3.43
N MET A 111 -0.87 0.09 -2.26
CA MET A 111 0.52 0.44 -1.96
C MET A 111 1.21 -0.80 -1.38
N ALA A 112 1.95 -1.50 -2.23
CA ALA A 112 2.68 -2.70 -1.83
C ALA A 112 3.94 -2.35 -1.06
N GLY A 113 4.10 -2.94 0.11
CA GLY A 113 5.27 -2.75 0.96
C GLY A 113 5.70 -4.03 1.66
N ARG A 114 6.86 -3.95 2.30
CA ARG A 114 7.41 -5.07 3.08
C ARG A 114 7.08 -4.99 4.56
N GLY A 115 6.48 -3.87 5.00
CA GLY A 115 6.35 -3.55 6.41
C GLY A 115 7.69 -3.12 7.05
N SER A 116 7.62 -2.17 7.95
CA SER A 116 8.77 -1.74 8.76
C SER A 116 8.86 -2.48 10.11
N PHE A 117 7.75 -3.05 10.54
CA PHE A 117 7.65 -3.87 11.74
C PHE A 117 7.58 -5.35 11.35
N THR A 118 8.18 -6.20 12.15
CA THR A 118 8.37 -7.63 11.83
C THR A 118 7.39 -8.56 12.56
N GLU A 119 6.54 -8.04 13.42
CA GLU A 119 5.59 -8.82 14.22
C GLU A 119 4.64 -9.68 13.39
N ALA A 120 4.30 -9.24 12.17
CA ALA A 120 3.45 -10.00 11.26
C ALA A 120 4.08 -11.33 10.81
N PHE A 121 5.43 -11.40 10.74
CA PHE A 121 6.12 -12.63 10.33
C PHE A 121 5.88 -13.76 11.31
N ASP A 122 6.13 -13.52 12.61
CA ASP A 122 5.89 -14.51 13.67
C ASP A 122 4.40 -14.86 13.78
N LEU A 123 3.52 -13.83 13.70
CA LEU A 123 2.08 -13.98 13.85
C LEU A 123 1.48 -14.88 12.76
N PHE A 124 1.95 -14.75 11.53
CA PHE A 124 1.45 -15.51 10.37
C PHE A 124 2.33 -16.69 9.98
N GLY A 125 3.38 -16.99 10.77
CA GLY A 125 4.22 -18.17 10.59
C GLY A 125 5.19 -18.08 9.41
N TYR A 126 5.66 -16.90 9.07
CA TYR A 126 6.68 -16.68 8.04
C TYR A 126 8.06 -16.47 8.65
N ASP A 127 9.08 -17.02 8.00
CA ASP A 127 10.48 -16.80 8.39
C ASP A 127 10.97 -15.43 7.87
N LEU A 128 11.50 -14.61 8.77
CA LEU A 128 12.07 -13.30 8.44
C LEU A 128 13.29 -13.40 7.49
N ASN A 129 13.99 -14.54 7.47
CA ASN A 129 15.06 -14.78 6.50
C ASN A 129 14.55 -14.79 5.05
N ASP A 130 13.28 -15.12 4.85
CA ASP A 130 12.62 -15.14 3.53
C ASP A 130 12.04 -13.77 3.13
N TYR A 131 12.27 -12.71 3.92
CA TYR A 131 11.66 -11.37 3.78
C TYR A 131 11.67 -10.80 2.35
N ASN A 132 12.80 -10.88 1.67
CA ASN A 132 12.93 -10.34 0.32
C ASN A 132 12.28 -11.25 -0.75
N ASP A 133 12.41 -12.55 -0.59
CA ASP A 133 11.88 -13.54 -1.54
C ASP A 133 10.37 -13.62 -1.44
N LEU A 134 9.81 -13.60 -0.22
CA LEU A 134 8.38 -13.47 0.03
C LEU A 134 7.79 -12.26 -0.69
N PHE A 135 8.39 -11.09 -0.49
CA PHE A 135 7.91 -9.86 -1.12
C PHE A 135 7.99 -9.94 -2.65
N LYS A 136 9.13 -10.40 -3.17
CA LYS A 136 9.32 -10.48 -4.62
C LYS A 136 8.30 -11.41 -5.28
N GLU A 137 8.18 -12.64 -4.79
CA GLU A 137 7.30 -13.64 -5.38
C GLU A 137 5.82 -13.24 -5.30
N LYS A 138 5.41 -12.69 -4.16
CA LYS A 138 4.02 -12.25 -3.96
C LYS A 138 3.69 -10.99 -4.75
N LEU A 139 4.64 -10.06 -4.93
CA LEU A 139 4.46 -8.90 -5.80
C LEU A 139 4.32 -9.32 -7.26
N ASP A 140 5.19 -10.22 -7.73
CA ASP A 140 5.14 -10.72 -9.10
C ASP A 140 3.77 -11.40 -9.38
N MET A 141 3.27 -12.19 -8.44
CA MET A 141 1.94 -12.79 -8.55
C MET A 141 0.82 -11.75 -8.55
N LEU A 142 0.87 -10.75 -7.66
CA LEU A 142 -0.13 -9.67 -7.60
C LEU A 142 -0.21 -8.88 -8.91
N LEU A 143 0.94 -8.56 -9.49
CA LEU A 143 1.00 -7.88 -10.79
C LEU A 143 0.46 -8.75 -11.92
N ALA A 144 0.76 -10.06 -11.90
CA ALA A 144 0.22 -11.01 -12.88
C ALA A 144 -1.31 -11.11 -12.79
N ILE A 145 -1.87 -11.15 -11.57
CA ILE A 145 -3.34 -11.13 -11.34
C ILE A 145 -3.94 -9.84 -11.88
N ASN A 146 -3.35 -8.69 -11.53
CA ASN A 146 -3.88 -7.38 -11.93
C ASN A 146 -3.91 -7.21 -13.46
N LYS A 147 -2.93 -7.77 -14.16
CA LYS A 147 -2.80 -7.68 -15.61
C LYS A 147 -3.72 -8.64 -16.38
N ASN A 148 -3.99 -9.83 -15.81
CA ASN A 148 -4.66 -10.91 -16.53
C ASN A 148 -5.94 -11.32 -15.81
N GLU A 149 -7.06 -11.39 -16.55
CA GLU A 149 -8.31 -11.91 -16.00
C GLU A 149 -8.20 -13.40 -15.68
N ILE A 150 -7.65 -14.18 -16.60
CA ILE A 150 -7.37 -15.59 -16.41
C ILE A 150 -5.90 -15.77 -16.07
N LEU A 151 -5.65 -16.26 -14.88
CA LEU A 151 -4.29 -16.44 -14.37
C LEU A 151 -3.78 -17.84 -14.66
N ASN A 152 -2.58 -17.90 -15.25
CA ASN A 152 -1.71 -19.07 -15.26
C ASN A 152 -0.46 -18.71 -14.46
N TRP A 153 -0.32 -19.33 -13.28
CA TRP A 153 0.80 -19.08 -12.39
C TRP A 153 1.47 -20.41 -12.01
N PRO A 154 2.77 -20.58 -12.23
CA PRO A 154 3.44 -21.87 -12.04
C PRO A 154 3.47 -22.33 -10.57
N GLY A 155 3.18 -21.41 -9.64
CA GLY A 155 3.45 -21.59 -8.23
C GLY A 155 4.91 -21.25 -7.91
N GLY A 156 5.19 -21.13 -6.62
CA GLY A 156 6.53 -20.84 -6.10
C GLY A 156 6.69 -21.41 -4.69
N LYS A 157 7.71 -20.92 -4.00
CA LYS A 157 7.93 -21.29 -2.58
C LYS A 157 6.82 -20.77 -1.68
N PHE A 158 6.24 -19.61 -2.02
CA PHE A 158 5.32 -18.85 -1.16
C PHE A 158 3.95 -18.59 -1.78
N THR A 159 3.77 -18.96 -3.04
CA THR A 159 2.51 -18.77 -3.78
C THR A 159 2.00 -20.09 -4.36
N PRO A 160 0.68 -20.31 -4.35
CA PRO A 160 0.11 -21.54 -4.92
C PRO A 160 0.25 -21.55 -6.45
N LYS A 161 0.29 -22.74 -7.05
CA LYS A 161 0.03 -22.89 -8.47
C LYS A 161 -1.42 -22.50 -8.77
N VAL A 162 -1.63 -21.72 -9.84
CA VAL A 162 -2.96 -21.40 -10.37
C VAL A 162 -2.98 -21.79 -11.84
N ASP A 163 -3.95 -22.59 -12.22
CA ASP A 163 -4.06 -23.14 -13.57
C ASP A 163 -5.35 -22.64 -14.22
N HIS A 164 -5.19 -21.79 -15.21
CA HIS A 164 -6.26 -21.23 -16.06
C HIS A 164 -7.51 -20.79 -15.27
N THR A 165 -7.33 -20.02 -14.20
CA THR A 165 -8.40 -19.66 -13.25
C THR A 165 -8.62 -18.13 -13.26
N GLY A 166 -9.89 -17.73 -13.34
CA GLY A 166 -10.29 -16.32 -13.20
C GLY A 166 -10.26 -15.85 -11.75
N ILE A 167 -9.79 -14.62 -11.52
CA ILE A 167 -9.78 -13.98 -10.20
C ILE A 167 -10.76 -12.78 -10.23
N TYR A 168 -11.72 -12.76 -9.34
CA TYR A 168 -12.85 -11.83 -9.36
C TYR A 168 -13.09 -11.18 -7.99
N PRO A 169 -13.75 -9.96 -7.93
CA PRO A 169 -14.25 -9.20 -9.08
C PRO A 169 -13.12 -8.61 -9.94
N ARG A 170 -13.46 -8.07 -11.13
CA ARG A 170 -12.51 -7.36 -11.98
C ARG A 170 -12.91 -5.88 -12.04
N PRO A 171 -12.03 -4.95 -11.62
CA PRO A 171 -12.18 -3.54 -11.91
C PRO A 171 -12.25 -3.29 -13.43
N GLU A 172 -12.91 -2.21 -13.83
CA GLU A 172 -12.97 -1.80 -15.25
C GLU A 172 -11.58 -1.51 -15.84
N LYS A 173 -10.69 -0.99 -14.98
CA LYS A 173 -9.27 -0.78 -15.30
C LYS A 173 -8.40 -1.52 -14.28
N PRO A 174 -7.18 -1.92 -14.65
CA PRO A 174 -6.24 -2.46 -13.67
C PRO A 174 -6.08 -1.52 -12.47
N LEU A 175 -6.07 -2.08 -11.26
CA LEU A 175 -5.84 -1.30 -10.04
C LEU A 175 -4.47 -0.62 -10.09
N PRO A 176 -4.35 0.66 -9.71
CA PRO A 176 -3.05 1.26 -9.45
C PRO A 176 -2.31 0.47 -8.36
N ILE A 177 -1.05 0.14 -8.64
CA ILE A 177 -0.18 -0.53 -7.68
C ILE A 177 1.10 0.28 -7.58
N SER A 178 1.39 0.82 -6.39
CA SER A 178 2.64 1.50 -6.09
C SER A 178 3.53 0.67 -5.17
N LEU A 179 4.83 0.94 -5.21
CA LEU A 179 5.82 0.30 -4.34
C LEU A 179 6.32 1.28 -3.29
N ALA A 180 6.12 0.95 -2.00
CA ALA A 180 6.64 1.75 -0.91
C ALA A 180 8.04 1.30 -0.48
N THR A 181 8.90 2.27 -0.17
CA THR A 181 10.27 2.03 0.30
C THR A 181 10.72 3.04 1.34
N GLY A 182 11.45 2.59 2.34
CA GLY A 182 12.14 3.44 3.34
C GLY A 182 13.45 4.03 2.85
N GLY A 183 13.75 4.02 1.53
CA GLY A 183 14.98 4.61 0.97
C GLY A 183 16.04 3.61 0.57
N SER A 184 15.70 2.35 0.34
CA SER A 184 16.62 1.34 -0.22
C SER A 184 16.86 1.58 -1.72
N PRO A 185 18.14 1.72 -2.18
CA PRO A 185 18.45 1.79 -3.61
C PRO A 185 17.93 0.58 -4.40
N ALA A 186 18.02 -0.62 -3.83
CA ALA A 186 17.54 -1.84 -4.47
C ALA A 186 16.02 -1.82 -4.72
N SER A 187 15.23 -1.30 -3.76
CA SER A 187 13.78 -1.14 -3.95
C SER A 187 13.45 -0.05 -4.96
N THR A 188 14.24 1.03 -4.98
CA THR A 188 14.12 2.11 -5.98
C THR A 188 14.35 1.59 -7.40
N ILE A 189 15.43 0.81 -7.60
CA ILE A 189 15.75 0.18 -8.88
C ILE A 189 14.62 -0.77 -9.30
N ARG A 190 14.17 -1.63 -8.40
CA ARG A 190 13.08 -2.59 -8.67
C ARG A 190 11.80 -1.89 -9.14
N ALA A 191 11.35 -0.86 -8.42
CA ALA A 191 10.16 -0.11 -8.80
C ALA A 191 10.31 0.49 -10.21
N ALA A 192 11.46 1.09 -10.49
CA ALA A 192 11.74 1.70 -11.79
C ALA A 192 11.78 0.67 -12.93
N GLU A 193 12.45 -0.48 -12.73
CA GLU A 193 12.51 -1.56 -13.74
C GLU A 193 11.14 -2.17 -14.03
N MET A 194 10.29 -2.29 -13.02
CA MET A 194 8.93 -2.82 -13.14
C MET A 194 7.91 -1.80 -13.68
N GLY A 195 8.28 -0.53 -13.86
CA GLY A 195 7.38 0.53 -14.29
C GLY A 195 6.33 0.89 -13.24
N LEU A 196 6.62 0.68 -11.95
CA LEU A 196 5.70 0.96 -10.85
C LEU A 196 5.92 2.35 -10.26
N PRO A 197 4.84 3.10 -9.94
CA PRO A 197 4.89 4.25 -9.05
C PRO A 197 5.66 3.94 -7.76
N ILE A 198 6.33 4.94 -7.20
CA ILE A 198 7.12 4.75 -5.98
C ILE A 198 6.69 5.74 -4.89
N VAL A 199 6.63 5.24 -3.66
CA VAL A 199 6.34 6.03 -2.47
C VAL A 199 7.51 5.93 -1.50
N TYR A 200 8.18 7.05 -1.25
CA TYR A 200 9.26 7.13 -0.26
C TYR A 200 8.70 7.40 1.12
N ALA A 201 8.80 6.43 2.03
CA ALA A 201 8.43 6.57 3.43
C ALA A 201 9.58 7.25 4.20
N ILE A 202 9.50 8.57 4.32
CA ILE A 202 10.49 9.39 5.05
C ILE A 202 10.07 9.47 6.52
N ILE A 203 10.13 8.34 7.21
CA ILE A 203 9.76 8.23 8.64
C ILE A 203 10.91 8.70 9.53
N GLY A 204 12.13 8.68 9.02
CA GLY A 204 13.31 9.17 9.72
C GLY A 204 14.33 9.79 8.76
N GLY A 205 15.17 10.68 9.28
CA GLY A 205 16.18 11.36 8.48
C GLY A 205 15.65 12.61 7.77
N LYS A 206 16.48 13.14 6.87
CA LYS A 206 16.21 14.38 6.14
C LYS A 206 15.72 14.09 4.73
N MET A 207 14.76 14.87 4.24
CA MET A 207 14.21 14.72 2.88
C MET A 207 15.29 14.78 1.79
N GLU A 208 16.33 15.58 2.01
CA GLU A 208 17.44 15.72 1.05
C GLU A 208 18.15 14.40 0.75
N HIS A 209 18.14 13.45 1.69
CA HIS A 209 18.75 12.13 1.50
C HIS A 209 18.01 11.26 0.45
N PHE A 210 16.76 11.61 0.14
CA PHE A 210 15.95 10.89 -0.85
C PHE A 210 16.11 11.47 -2.27
N ALA A 211 16.62 12.69 -2.42
CA ALA A 211 16.82 13.30 -3.73
C ALA A 211 17.73 12.46 -4.68
N PRO A 212 18.84 11.82 -4.23
CA PRO A 212 19.62 10.91 -5.07
C PRO A 212 18.81 9.68 -5.51
N LEU A 213 17.92 9.17 -4.67
CA LEU A 213 17.07 8.00 -4.99
C LEU A 213 16.03 8.34 -6.06
N ILE A 214 15.46 9.55 -6.00
CA ILE A 214 14.55 10.04 -7.04
C ILE A 214 15.27 10.15 -8.38
N LYS A 215 16.52 10.65 -8.39
CA LYS A 215 17.35 10.69 -9.60
C LYS A 215 17.64 9.30 -10.13
N LEU A 216 18.00 8.36 -9.23
CA LEU A 216 18.23 6.96 -9.57
C LEU A 216 16.99 6.32 -10.20
N TYR A 217 15.82 6.50 -9.57
CA TYR A 217 14.54 6.00 -10.07
C TYR A 217 14.27 6.45 -11.52
N LYS A 218 14.39 7.75 -11.78
CA LYS A 218 14.17 8.31 -13.12
C LYS A 218 15.17 7.77 -14.13
N ALA A 219 16.46 7.73 -13.79
CA ALA A 219 17.51 7.25 -14.68
C ALA A 219 17.33 5.75 -15.02
N VAL A 220 16.91 4.92 -14.06
CA VAL A 220 16.64 3.51 -14.31
C VAL A 220 15.38 3.33 -15.17
N ALA A 221 14.30 4.06 -14.88
CA ALA A 221 13.08 4.02 -15.66
C ALA A 221 13.33 4.41 -17.13
N GLU A 222 14.05 5.49 -17.37
CA GLU A 222 14.46 5.92 -18.73
C GLU A 222 15.29 4.84 -19.44
N ARG A 223 16.29 4.27 -18.76
CA ARG A 223 17.15 3.22 -19.31
C ARG A 223 16.38 1.96 -19.69
N THR A 224 15.32 1.63 -18.92
CA THR A 224 14.49 0.44 -19.15
C THR A 224 13.27 0.72 -20.05
N GLY A 225 13.16 1.93 -20.60
CA GLY A 225 12.10 2.31 -21.55
C GLY A 225 10.72 2.50 -20.90
N GLN A 226 10.68 2.78 -19.60
CA GLN A 226 9.43 3.01 -18.88
C GLN A 226 8.90 4.44 -19.11
N ASP A 227 7.59 4.58 -19.10
CA ASP A 227 6.90 5.86 -19.27
C ASP A 227 6.74 6.60 -17.94
N LEU A 228 7.67 7.50 -17.65
CA LEU A 228 7.67 8.30 -16.41
C LEU A 228 6.39 9.12 -16.20
N SER A 229 5.63 9.41 -17.25
CA SER A 229 4.36 10.14 -17.11
C SER A 229 3.28 9.33 -16.38
N LYS A 230 3.44 8.01 -16.35
CA LYS A 230 2.55 7.04 -15.66
C LYS A 230 3.11 6.56 -14.32
N MET A 231 4.24 7.10 -13.90
CA MET A 231 4.99 6.65 -12.73
C MET A 231 5.14 7.79 -11.73
N PRO A 232 4.06 8.22 -11.06
CA PRO A 232 4.15 9.24 -10.03
C PRO A 232 5.12 8.85 -8.93
N ILE A 233 5.76 9.86 -8.35
CA ILE A 233 6.67 9.73 -7.21
C ILE A 233 6.01 10.45 -6.05
N ALA A 234 5.77 9.73 -4.97
CA ALA A 234 5.24 10.30 -3.74
C ALA A 234 6.27 10.24 -2.61
N ALA A 235 6.09 11.12 -1.64
CA ALA A 235 6.84 11.11 -0.40
C ALA A 235 5.85 11.19 0.77
N HIS A 236 6.04 10.30 1.73
CA HIS A 236 5.31 10.29 3.00
C HIS A 236 6.26 10.73 4.10
N SER A 237 5.90 11.74 4.86
CA SER A 237 6.70 12.30 5.95
C SER A 237 5.80 12.70 7.11
N TRP A 238 6.38 12.81 8.30
CA TRP A 238 5.69 13.41 9.44
C TRP A 238 5.36 14.88 9.14
N GLY A 239 4.13 15.27 9.46
CA GLY A 239 3.66 16.66 9.41
C GLY A 239 3.82 17.37 10.75
#